data_a27d529c9982bd71bf6b40313379a8e2
#
_entry.id   a27d529c9982bd71bf6b40313379a8e2
#
_cell.length_a   1.000
_cell.length_b   1.000
_cell.length_c   1.000
_cell.angle_alpha   90.00
_cell.angle_beta   90.00
_cell.angle_gamma   90.00
#
_symmetry.space_group_name_H-M   'P 1'
#
loop_
_entity.id
_entity.type
_entity.pdbx_description
1 polymer ?
#
loop_
_entity_poly.entity_id
_entity_poly.type
_entity_poly.pdbx_seq_one_letter_code
_entity_poly.pdbx_strand_id
1 'polypeptide(L)'
;MRLSLELDVSFEGKTTWLEYVELIHRALPELNLDEISTETSFLGEKFGMPLLIEAMTGGIPEAVKINGNLAEAAEQFSIPMEVGSQRAALEDKKVEYTFRVARERASKLFLIANLSGVQLAEDGVEVAEKAVEMIEADAISIHLNPLQELIQPEGSTKFKDVLKVIERVCERLDVPVIVKEVGCGISSEVARMLEEVGVKAIDVAGAGGTCWAKIEMLRLREDDEKREIAKTFLDWGIPTAASIIEVSSAVSIEVIGSGGIRSGIDIALSLIHI
;
A
#
# COMPACT_ATOMS: atom_id res chain seq x y z
N MET A 1 3.28 10.92 -10.25
CA MET A 1 1.97 10.88 -10.91
C MET A 1 2.04 11.09 -12.43
N ARG A 2 2.55 12.20 -13.00
CA ARG A 2 2.58 12.38 -14.48
C ARG A 2 3.26 11.22 -15.22
N LEU A 3 4.43 10.80 -14.77
CA LEU A 3 5.14 9.67 -15.37
C LEU A 3 4.30 8.39 -15.41
N SER A 4 3.56 8.10 -14.34
CA SER A 4 2.69 6.91 -14.27
C SER A 4 1.43 7.01 -15.13
N LEU A 5 1.03 8.22 -15.57
CA LEU A 5 -0.08 8.44 -16.48
C LEU A 5 0.35 8.37 -17.95
N GLU A 6 1.60 8.73 -18.25
CA GLU A 6 2.08 8.92 -19.62
C GLU A 6 3.01 7.80 -20.11
N LEU A 7 3.64 7.07 -19.18
CA LEU A 7 4.64 6.05 -19.49
C LEU A 7 4.28 4.70 -18.84
N ASP A 8 4.76 3.62 -19.46
CA ASP A 8 4.77 2.30 -18.83
C ASP A 8 5.89 2.26 -17.78
N VAL A 9 5.47 2.24 -16.52
CA VAL A 9 6.35 2.15 -15.35
C VAL A 9 6.27 0.80 -14.64
N SER A 10 5.75 -0.21 -15.33
CA SER A 10 5.69 -1.59 -14.83
C SER A 10 7.08 -2.23 -14.78
N PHE A 11 7.22 -3.29 -13.99
CA PHE A 11 8.34 -4.22 -14.10
C PHE A 11 8.44 -4.77 -15.52
N GLU A 12 9.66 -5.00 -16.02
CA GLU A 12 9.90 -5.51 -17.38
C GLU A 12 10.17 -7.02 -17.40
N GLY A 13 11.02 -7.49 -16.49
CA GLY A 13 11.43 -8.89 -16.42
C GLY A 13 10.81 -9.69 -15.26
N LYS A 14 10.02 -9.03 -14.39
CA LYS A 14 9.40 -9.67 -13.22
C LYS A 14 7.89 -9.57 -13.27
N THR A 15 7.21 -10.70 -13.02
CA THR A 15 5.76 -10.80 -12.89
C THR A 15 5.34 -10.96 -11.43
N THR A 16 4.05 -10.94 -11.17
CA THR A 16 3.47 -11.18 -9.85
C THR A 16 3.61 -12.62 -9.36
N TRP A 17 3.92 -13.55 -10.24
CA TRP A 17 3.84 -15.01 -10.05
C TRP A 17 2.44 -15.54 -9.74
N LEU A 18 1.40 -14.73 -9.85
CA LEU A 18 0.01 -15.22 -9.74
C LEU A 18 -0.34 -16.17 -10.88
N GLU A 19 0.33 -16.07 -12.02
CA GLU A 19 0.21 -17.00 -13.15
C GLU A 19 0.67 -18.44 -12.86
N TYR A 20 1.39 -18.64 -11.75
CA TYR A 20 1.79 -19.97 -11.26
C TYR A 20 0.88 -20.53 -10.16
N VAL A 21 -0.12 -19.75 -9.75
CA VAL A 21 -1.11 -20.17 -8.77
C VAL A 21 -2.29 -20.79 -9.50
N GLU A 22 -2.61 -22.06 -9.17
CA GLU A 22 -3.75 -22.76 -9.74
C GLU A 22 -4.82 -23.02 -8.69
N LEU A 23 -6.07 -22.66 -9.01
CA LEU A 23 -7.21 -23.00 -8.16
C LEU A 23 -7.62 -24.45 -8.43
N ILE A 24 -7.70 -25.26 -7.37
CA ILE A 24 -8.10 -26.65 -7.49
C ILE A 24 -9.58 -26.72 -7.89
N HIS A 25 -9.86 -27.29 -9.08
CA HIS A 25 -11.22 -27.45 -9.56
C HIS A 25 -12.04 -28.36 -8.63
N ARG A 26 -13.18 -27.86 -8.20
CA ARG A 26 -14.16 -28.62 -7.41
C ARG A 26 -15.34 -29.01 -8.30
N ALA A 27 -15.30 -30.23 -8.83
CA ALA A 27 -16.32 -30.75 -9.75
C ALA A 27 -17.71 -30.89 -9.12
N LEU A 28 -17.78 -31.02 -7.80
CA LEU A 28 -19.04 -31.09 -7.02
C LEU A 28 -19.02 -29.99 -5.95
N PRO A 29 -19.48 -28.78 -6.26
CA PRO A 29 -19.42 -27.65 -5.32
C PRO A 29 -20.41 -27.79 -4.14
N GLU A 30 -21.58 -28.44 -4.30
CA GLU A 30 -22.64 -28.51 -3.30
C GLU A 30 -23.08 -27.13 -2.78
N LEU A 31 -23.16 -26.16 -3.70
CA LEU A 31 -23.39 -24.76 -3.40
C LEU A 31 -24.10 -24.11 -4.59
N ASN A 32 -25.16 -23.33 -4.35
CA ASN A 32 -25.79 -22.51 -5.37
C ASN A 32 -25.07 -21.16 -5.50
N LEU A 33 -25.16 -20.52 -6.68
CA LEU A 33 -24.48 -19.26 -6.96
C LEU A 33 -24.95 -18.12 -6.04
N ASP A 34 -26.22 -18.10 -5.67
CA ASP A 34 -26.84 -17.11 -4.79
C ASP A 34 -26.51 -17.29 -3.30
N GLU A 35 -25.86 -18.41 -2.94
CA GLU A 35 -25.35 -18.65 -1.58
C GLU A 35 -23.90 -18.12 -1.40
N ILE A 36 -23.25 -17.68 -2.48
CA ILE A 36 -21.89 -17.14 -2.42
C ILE A 36 -21.94 -15.70 -1.94
N SER A 37 -21.26 -15.42 -0.81
CA SER A 37 -21.04 -14.06 -0.31
C SER A 37 -19.61 -13.64 -0.57
N THR A 38 -19.42 -12.37 -0.97
CA THR A 38 -18.10 -11.72 -1.04
C THR A 38 -17.81 -10.88 0.20
N GLU A 39 -18.74 -10.80 1.15
CA GLU A 39 -18.53 -10.07 2.39
C GLU A 39 -17.32 -10.59 3.15
N THR A 40 -16.54 -9.67 3.72
CA THR A 40 -15.36 -9.98 4.51
C THR A 40 -15.27 -9.07 5.74
N SER A 41 -14.39 -9.43 6.67
CA SER A 41 -14.03 -8.58 7.80
C SER A 41 -12.55 -8.22 7.71
N PHE A 42 -12.22 -6.97 8.01
CA PHE A 42 -10.86 -6.45 8.03
C PHE A 42 -10.74 -5.39 9.12
N LEU A 43 -9.72 -5.50 9.98
CA LEU A 43 -9.50 -4.60 11.13
C LEU A 43 -10.73 -4.43 12.04
N GLY A 44 -11.54 -5.50 12.17
CA GLY A 44 -12.76 -5.50 12.99
C GLY A 44 -14.01 -4.94 12.32
N GLU A 45 -13.90 -4.37 11.11
CA GLU A 45 -15.01 -3.84 10.33
C GLU A 45 -15.46 -4.80 9.24
N LYS A 46 -16.72 -4.64 8.76
CA LYS A 46 -17.30 -5.46 7.70
C LYS A 46 -17.31 -4.72 6.38
N PHE A 47 -16.90 -5.43 5.32
CA PHE A 47 -16.85 -4.91 3.96
C PHE A 47 -17.62 -5.78 2.99
N GLY A 48 -18.07 -5.19 1.88
CA GLY A 48 -18.87 -5.87 0.86
C GLY A 48 -18.08 -6.88 0.02
N MET A 49 -16.75 -6.72 -0.03
CA MET A 49 -15.85 -7.64 -0.73
C MET A 49 -14.40 -7.49 -0.24
N PRO A 50 -13.55 -8.52 -0.43
CA PRO A 50 -12.14 -8.49 -0.02
C PRO A 50 -11.29 -7.68 -1.02
N LEU A 51 -11.57 -6.41 -1.14
CA LEU A 51 -10.89 -5.46 -2.01
C LEU A 51 -10.62 -4.15 -1.26
N LEU A 52 -9.45 -3.57 -1.49
CA LEU A 52 -9.02 -2.29 -0.94
C LEU A 52 -8.46 -1.42 -2.06
N ILE A 53 -8.77 -0.12 -2.07
CA ILE A 53 -8.16 0.84 -2.97
C ILE A 53 -6.86 1.34 -2.36
N GLU A 54 -5.75 0.99 -3.00
CA GLU A 54 -4.39 1.26 -2.56
C GLU A 54 -3.95 2.73 -2.64
N ALA A 55 -2.96 3.07 -1.80
CA ALA A 55 -2.33 4.38 -1.69
C ALA A 55 -1.59 4.82 -2.94
N MET A 56 -2.15 5.72 -3.72
CA MET A 56 -1.49 6.21 -4.93
C MET A 56 -1.48 7.74 -5.08
N THR A 57 -2.52 8.47 -4.68
CA THR A 57 -2.73 9.86 -5.11
C THR A 57 -2.90 10.85 -3.96
N GLY A 58 -2.35 12.05 -4.18
CA GLY A 58 -2.43 13.19 -3.28
C GLY A 58 -1.42 14.27 -3.66
N GLY A 59 -1.53 15.45 -3.05
CA GLY A 59 -0.57 16.54 -3.13
C GLY A 59 -0.59 17.37 -4.41
N ILE A 60 -1.42 17.05 -5.41
CA ILE A 60 -1.58 17.84 -6.64
C ILE A 60 -3.06 18.06 -6.96
N PRO A 61 -3.44 19.14 -7.68
CA PRO A 61 -4.84 19.45 -7.97
C PRO A 61 -5.62 18.33 -8.65
N GLU A 62 -4.99 17.59 -9.55
CA GLU A 62 -5.60 16.47 -10.26
C GLU A 62 -6.05 15.33 -9.31
N ALA A 63 -5.40 15.19 -8.15
CA ALA A 63 -5.74 14.20 -7.13
C ALA A 63 -7.14 14.42 -6.54
N VAL A 64 -7.67 15.63 -6.54
CA VAL A 64 -9.05 15.92 -6.07
C VAL A 64 -10.08 15.09 -6.84
N LYS A 65 -9.97 15.08 -8.17
CA LYS A 65 -10.90 14.31 -9.00
C LYS A 65 -10.71 12.81 -8.80
N ILE A 66 -9.46 12.36 -8.72
CA ILE A 66 -9.13 10.93 -8.58
C ILE A 66 -9.60 10.43 -7.22
N ASN A 67 -9.13 11.05 -6.12
CA ASN A 67 -9.48 10.64 -4.76
C ASN A 67 -10.98 10.75 -4.50
N GLY A 68 -11.62 11.82 -5.00
CA GLY A 68 -13.06 11.99 -4.85
C GLY A 68 -13.87 10.89 -5.55
N ASN A 69 -13.53 10.55 -6.81
CA ASN A 69 -14.24 9.50 -7.54
C ASN A 69 -13.99 8.10 -6.94
N LEU A 70 -12.75 7.85 -6.50
CA LEU A 70 -12.40 6.57 -5.85
C LEU A 70 -13.11 6.43 -4.50
N ALA A 71 -13.21 7.49 -3.71
CA ALA A 71 -13.90 7.50 -2.43
C ALA A 71 -15.41 7.23 -2.58
N GLU A 72 -16.08 7.88 -3.54
CA GLU A 72 -17.49 7.63 -3.85
C GLU A 72 -17.72 6.17 -4.28
N ALA A 73 -16.83 5.63 -5.12
CA ALA A 73 -16.91 4.23 -5.54
C ALA A 73 -16.66 3.26 -4.36
N ALA A 74 -15.64 3.55 -3.53
CA ALA A 74 -15.31 2.73 -2.36
C ALA A 74 -16.48 2.68 -1.36
N GLU A 75 -17.10 3.81 -1.06
CA GLU A 75 -18.29 3.86 -0.19
C GLU A 75 -19.47 3.09 -0.81
N GLN A 76 -19.70 3.24 -2.12
CA GLN A 76 -20.77 2.52 -2.82
C GLN A 76 -20.62 1.00 -2.76
N PHE A 77 -19.41 0.50 -2.87
CA PHE A 77 -19.11 -0.93 -2.81
C PHE A 77 -18.78 -1.43 -1.41
N SER A 78 -18.83 -0.56 -0.41
CA SER A 78 -18.44 -0.86 0.97
C SER A 78 -17.06 -1.52 1.06
N ILE A 79 -16.05 -0.89 0.45
CA ILE A 79 -14.64 -1.29 0.50
C ILE A 79 -13.79 -0.18 1.09
N PRO A 80 -12.67 -0.48 1.77
CA PRO A 80 -11.77 0.55 2.29
C PRO A 80 -10.95 1.23 1.18
N MET A 81 -10.49 2.44 1.47
CA MET A 81 -9.61 3.19 0.58
C MET A 81 -8.45 3.82 1.35
N GLU A 82 -7.27 3.74 0.80
CA GLU A 82 -6.08 4.41 1.29
C GLU A 82 -5.73 5.62 0.40
N VAL A 83 -5.37 6.76 1.02
CA VAL A 83 -4.87 7.93 0.29
C VAL A 83 -3.37 7.79 0.02
N GLY A 84 -2.86 8.51 -0.96
CA GLY A 84 -1.41 8.61 -1.19
C GLY A 84 -0.69 9.27 -0.01
N SER A 85 0.65 9.16 0.02
CA SER A 85 1.46 9.76 1.11
C SER A 85 1.10 11.21 1.39
N GLN A 86 0.72 11.49 2.64
CA GLN A 86 0.31 12.82 3.10
C GLN A 86 1.48 13.77 3.40
N ARG A 87 2.73 13.32 3.13
CA ARG A 87 3.94 14.14 3.31
C ARG A 87 3.77 15.52 2.68
N ALA A 88 3.29 15.60 1.45
CA ALA A 88 3.11 16.86 0.75
C ALA A 88 2.18 17.85 1.49
N ALA A 89 1.12 17.35 2.14
CA ALA A 89 0.18 18.18 2.89
C ALA A 89 0.73 18.59 4.27
N LEU A 90 1.59 17.78 4.86
CA LEU A 90 2.30 18.11 6.09
C LEU A 90 3.36 19.21 5.86
N GLU A 91 4.01 19.20 4.70
CA GLU A 91 4.97 20.23 4.27
C GLU A 91 4.28 21.52 3.77
N ASP A 92 3.18 21.40 3.01
CA ASP A 92 2.38 22.53 2.52
C ASP A 92 0.87 22.30 2.72
N LYS A 93 0.31 22.95 3.72
CA LYS A 93 -1.12 22.88 4.03
C LYS A 93 -2.04 23.26 2.86
N LYS A 94 -1.53 23.99 1.85
CA LYS A 94 -2.33 24.39 0.69
C LYS A 94 -2.77 23.20 -0.17
N VAL A 95 -2.16 22.04 -0.05
CA VAL A 95 -2.54 20.84 -0.79
C VAL A 95 -3.34 19.84 0.04
N GLU A 96 -3.63 20.13 1.30
CA GLU A 96 -4.41 19.26 2.22
C GLU A 96 -5.78 18.86 1.64
N TYR A 97 -6.45 19.80 0.94
CA TYR A 97 -7.75 19.55 0.31
C TYR A 97 -7.74 18.38 -0.70
N THR A 98 -6.58 18.06 -1.27
CA THR A 98 -6.42 16.96 -2.22
C THR A 98 -6.55 15.58 -1.58
N PHE A 99 -6.39 15.50 -0.25
CA PHE A 99 -6.57 14.31 0.58
C PHE A 99 -7.94 14.33 1.25
N ARG A 100 -8.33 15.45 1.85
CA ARG A 100 -9.61 15.63 2.56
C ARG A 100 -10.82 15.38 1.69
N VAL A 101 -10.74 15.63 0.38
CA VAL A 101 -11.81 15.38 -0.58
C VAL A 101 -12.37 13.96 -0.49
N ALA A 102 -11.57 12.97 -0.11
CA ALA A 102 -12.04 11.59 0.07
C ALA A 102 -13.10 11.51 1.18
N ARG A 103 -12.81 12.06 2.37
CA ARG A 103 -13.76 12.11 3.49
C ARG A 103 -14.96 13.02 3.20
N GLU A 104 -14.73 14.15 2.52
CA GLU A 104 -15.77 15.12 2.18
C GLU A 104 -16.83 14.53 1.22
N ARG A 105 -16.43 13.64 0.28
CA ARG A 105 -17.33 13.00 -0.68
C ARG A 105 -17.91 11.68 -0.20
N ALA A 106 -17.24 11.00 0.72
CA ALA A 106 -17.61 9.69 1.22
C ALA A 106 -17.48 9.65 2.75
N SER A 107 -18.50 10.15 3.44
CA SER A 107 -18.46 10.38 4.90
C SER A 107 -18.45 9.09 5.73
N LYS A 108 -18.87 7.96 5.16
CA LYS A 108 -18.94 6.64 5.80
C LYS A 108 -17.82 5.69 5.34
N LEU A 109 -16.95 6.17 4.45
CA LEU A 109 -15.84 5.40 3.93
C LEU A 109 -14.87 5.02 5.05
N PHE A 110 -14.43 3.76 5.10
CA PHE A 110 -13.26 3.37 5.89
C PHE A 110 -12.02 3.91 5.17
N LEU A 111 -11.48 5.01 5.70
CA LEU A 111 -10.42 5.79 5.07
C LEU A 111 -9.11 5.59 5.81
N ILE A 112 -8.05 5.30 5.06
CA ILE A 112 -6.72 4.98 5.60
C ILE A 112 -5.76 6.11 5.26
N ALA A 113 -5.14 6.70 6.29
CA ALA A 113 -4.05 7.67 6.17
C ALA A 113 -2.75 6.98 5.72
N ASN A 114 -1.80 7.75 5.15
CA ASN A 114 -0.55 7.16 4.68
C ASN A 114 0.66 8.07 4.91
N LEU A 115 1.74 7.50 5.46
CA LEU A 115 3.04 8.15 5.67
C LEU A 115 4.19 7.18 5.44
N SER A 116 5.39 7.74 5.15
CA SER A 116 6.62 6.96 5.08
C SER A 116 7.16 6.64 6.48
N GLY A 117 7.64 5.41 6.69
CA GLY A 117 8.35 5.02 7.90
C GLY A 117 9.63 5.83 8.13
N VAL A 118 10.33 6.19 7.06
CA VAL A 118 11.53 7.04 7.13
C VAL A 118 11.18 8.44 7.59
N GLN A 119 10.10 9.04 7.05
CA GLN A 119 9.62 10.34 7.49
C GLN A 119 9.24 10.33 8.98
N LEU A 120 8.52 9.31 9.44
CA LEU A 120 8.16 9.17 10.85
C LEU A 120 9.39 9.04 11.76
N ALA A 121 10.45 8.37 11.30
CA ALA A 121 11.70 8.28 12.06
C ALA A 121 12.44 9.62 12.16
N GLU A 122 12.30 10.51 11.19
CA GLU A 122 12.90 11.84 11.18
C GLU A 122 12.05 12.89 11.91
N ASP A 123 10.72 12.88 11.70
CA ASP A 123 9.80 13.94 12.14
C ASP A 123 9.05 13.61 13.45
N GLY A 124 9.07 12.34 13.88
CA GLY A 124 8.42 11.87 15.12
C GLY A 124 6.99 11.37 14.93
N VAL A 125 6.43 10.82 16.01
CA VAL A 125 5.09 10.18 16.04
C VAL A 125 3.95 11.18 15.84
N GLU A 126 4.15 12.43 16.27
CA GLU A 126 3.15 13.50 16.17
C GLU A 126 2.70 13.78 14.73
N VAL A 127 3.51 13.39 13.76
CA VAL A 127 3.17 13.52 12.33
C VAL A 127 2.10 12.51 11.93
N ALA A 128 2.12 11.32 12.55
CA ALA A 128 1.09 10.29 12.32
C ALA A 128 -0.27 10.74 12.86
N GLU A 129 -0.33 11.34 14.03
CA GLU A 129 -1.56 11.93 14.59
C GLU A 129 -2.15 12.96 13.62
N LYS A 130 -1.32 13.90 13.17
CA LYS A 130 -1.75 14.93 12.21
C LYS A 130 -2.26 14.35 10.89
N ALA A 131 -1.66 13.27 10.40
CA ALA A 131 -2.11 12.63 9.18
C ALA A 131 -3.48 11.97 9.35
N VAL A 132 -3.71 11.30 10.48
CA VAL A 132 -5.01 10.72 10.84
C VAL A 132 -6.07 11.82 11.01
N GLU A 133 -5.79 12.86 11.80
CA GLU A 133 -6.70 13.98 12.02
C GLU A 133 -7.04 14.73 10.73
N MET A 134 -6.07 14.92 9.83
CA MET A 134 -6.23 15.67 8.57
C MET A 134 -7.39 15.18 7.71
N ILE A 135 -7.60 13.87 7.65
CA ILE A 135 -8.63 13.24 6.81
C ILE A 135 -9.66 12.47 7.64
N GLU A 136 -9.62 12.58 8.97
CA GLU A 136 -10.47 11.82 9.88
C GLU A 136 -10.37 10.31 9.57
N ALA A 137 -9.12 9.79 9.52
CA ALA A 137 -8.85 8.43 9.09
C ALA A 137 -9.25 7.39 10.14
N ASP A 138 -9.73 6.23 9.68
CA ASP A 138 -10.12 5.08 10.50
C ASP A 138 -8.94 4.13 10.77
N ALA A 139 -7.87 4.25 9.97
CA ALA A 139 -6.61 3.53 10.12
C ALA A 139 -5.45 4.36 9.56
N ILE A 140 -4.22 3.97 9.86
CA ILE A 140 -3.02 4.54 9.23
C ILE A 140 -2.16 3.44 8.62
N SER A 141 -1.69 3.68 7.41
CA SER A 141 -0.70 2.85 6.73
C SER A 141 0.67 3.53 6.73
N ILE A 142 1.69 2.79 7.12
CA ILE A 142 3.09 3.23 7.11
C ILE A 142 3.80 2.48 5.99
N HIS A 143 4.23 3.20 4.94
CA HIS A 143 4.94 2.55 3.86
C HIS A 143 6.46 2.48 4.11
N LEU A 144 7.02 1.32 3.74
CA LEU A 144 8.45 1.04 3.72
C LEU A 144 8.92 1.05 2.26
N ASN A 145 9.86 1.90 1.93
CA ASN A 145 10.27 2.12 0.54
C ASN A 145 11.79 2.33 0.39
N PRO A 146 12.63 1.44 0.99
CA PRO A 146 14.08 1.69 1.06
C PRO A 146 14.73 1.85 -0.31
N LEU A 147 14.36 1.05 -1.30
CA LEU A 147 14.93 1.16 -2.65
C LEU A 147 14.53 2.49 -3.32
N GLN A 148 13.26 2.88 -3.19
CA GLN A 148 12.79 4.15 -3.73
C GLN A 148 13.53 5.32 -3.08
N GLU A 149 13.67 5.34 -1.75
CA GLU A 149 14.39 6.38 -0.99
C GLU A 149 15.87 6.49 -1.40
N LEU A 150 16.54 5.38 -1.71
CA LEU A 150 17.91 5.39 -2.19
C LEU A 150 18.07 6.03 -3.58
N ILE A 151 17.07 5.85 -4.45
CA ILE A 151 17.15 6.30 -5.85
C ILE A 151 16.62 7.73 -6.00
N GLN A 152 15.49 8.06 -5.35
CA GLN A 152 14.82 9.37 -5.56
C GLN A 152 15.74 10.55 -5.19
N PRO A 153 15.65 11.70 -5.91
CA PRO A 153 16.51 12.85 -5.68
C PRO A 153 16.45 13.40 -4.25
N GLU A 154 15.25 13.46 -3.68
CA GLU A 154 14.94 13.98 -2.35
C GLU A 154 14.90 12.89 -1.25
N GLY A 155 15.37 11.69 -1.55
CA GLY A 155 15.26 10.54 -0.65
C GLY A 155 16.20 10.58 0.55
N SER A 156 15.78 9.95 1.63
CA SER A 156 16.57 9.76 2.83
C SER A 156 17.20 8.38 2.86
N THR A 157 18.43 8.31 3.35
CA THR A 157 19.17 7.05 3.58
C THR A 157 19.18 6.64 5.05
N LYS A 158 18.37 7.27 5.90
CA LYS A 158 18.33 7.05 7.34
C LYS A 158 17.26 6.04 7.73
N PHE A 159 17.54 4.76 7.48
CA PHE A 159 16.58 3.66 7.75
C PHE A 159 16.63 3.12 9.20
N LYS A 160 17.58 3.60 9.99
CA LYS A 160 17.70 3.17 11.39
C LYS A 160 16.54 3.69 12.22
N ASP A 161 16.09 2.89 13.18
CA ASP A 161 15.03 3.20 14.15
C ASP A 161 13.61 3.30 13.55
N VAL A 162 13.40 2.97 12.26
CA VAL A 162 12.07 2.92 11.63
C VAL A 162 11.15 1.94 12.39
N LEU A 163 11.62 0.76 12.76
CA LEU A 163 10.81 -0.21 13.52
C LEU A 163 10.39 0.36 14.88
N LYS A 164 11.27 1.07 15.58
CA LYS A 164 10.96 1.68 16.87
C LYS A 164 9.93 2.81 16.77
N VAL A 165 9.95 3.57 15.68
CA VAL A 165 8.92 4.60 15.49
C VAL A 165 7.58 3.97 15.14
N ILE A 166 7.54 2.86 14.38
CA ILE A 166 6.33 2.10 14.14
C ILE A 166 5.73 1.59 15.45
N GLU A 167 6.55 0.99 16.34
CA GLU A 167 6.14 0.57 17.70
C GLU A 167 5.46 1.72 18.45
N ARG A 168 6.10 2.89 18.50
CA ARG A 168 5.53 4.07 19.17
C ARG A 168 4.24 4.57 18.53
N VAL A 169 4.10 4.48 17.20
CA VAL A 169 2.86 4.81 16.50
C VAL A 169 1.75 3.83 16.92
N CYS A 170 2.05 2.52 16.97
CA CYS A 170 1.11 1.51 17.44
C CYS A 170 0.66 1.71 18.89
N GLU A 171 1.57 2.17 19.76
CA GLU A 171 1.26 2.46 21.18
C GLU A 171 0.45 3.74 21.37
N ARG A 172 0.60 4.72 20.47
CA ARG A 172 0.08 6.07 20.66
C ARG A 172 -1.25 6.34 19.99
N LEU A 173 -1.50 5.73 18.82
CA LEU A 173 -2.72 5.96 18.08
C LEU A 173 -3.83 5.01 18.51
N ASP A 174 -5.05 5.52 18.59
CA ASP A 174 -6.26 4.73 18.84
C ASP A 174 -6.73 3.97 17.60
N VAL A 175 -6.24 4.36 16.40
CA VAL A 175 -6.57 3.70 15.13
C VAL A 175 -5.56 2.58 14.79
N PRO A 176 -5.99 1.50 14.12
CA PRO A 176 -5.09 0.41 13.74
C PRO A 176 -3.99 0.88 12.77
N VAL A 177 -2.80 0.30 12.93
CA VAL A 177 -1.62 0.55 12.10
C VAL A 177 -1.43 -0.59 11.12
N ILE A 178 -1.35 -0.24 9.85
CA ILE A 178 -0.98 -1.11 8.73
C ILE A 178 0.46 -0.78 8.35
N VAL A 179 1.26 -1.77 7.98
CA VAL A 179 2.57 -1.52 7.36
C VAL A 179 2.60 -2.13 5.98
N LYS A 180 3.11 -1.40 5.01
CA LYS A 180 3.17 -1.81 3.61
C LYS A 180 4.54 -1.58 2.97
N GLU A 181 4.80 -2.30 1.92
CA GLU A 181 5.85 -1.97 0.95
C GLU A 181 5.24 -1.22 -0.24
N VAL A 182 6.02 -0.86 -1.24
CA VAL A 182 5.57 -0.05 -2.38
C VAL A 182 5.77 -0.73 -3.75
N GLY A 183 6.19 -1.99 -3.78
CA GLY A 183 6.36 -2.77 -5.02
C GLY A 183 7.54 -3.73 -5.01
N CYS A 184 8.22 -3.90 -3.85
CA CYS A 184 9.32 -4.85 -3.70
C CYS A 184 8.99 -6.02 -2.75
N GLY A 185 7.81 -6.04 -2.13
CA GLY A 185 7.35 -7.11 -1.27
C GLY A 185 7.95 -7.08 0.14
N ILE A 186 7.30 -7.80 1.04
CA ILE A 186 7.72 -7.99 2.44
C ILE A 186 8.11 -9.45 2.64
N SER A 187 9.24 -9.69 3.32
CA SER A 187 9.68 -11.03 3.70
C SER A 187 9.05 -11.50 5.00
N SER A 188 9.04 -12.81 5.22
CA SER A 188 8.57 -13.43 6.47
C SER A 188 9.33 -12.93 7.72
N GLU A 189 10.62 -12.60 7.58
CA GLU A 189 11.42 -12.03 8.66
C GLU A 189 10.93 -10.64 9.07
N VAL A 190 10.76 -9.74 8.08
CA VAL A 190 10.24 -8.39 8.34
C VAL A 190 8.81 -8.44 8.87
N ALA A 191 7.97 -9.34 8.35
CA ALA A 191 6.60 -9.52 8.80
C ALA A 191 6.52 -9.84 10.31
N ARG A 192 7.36 -10.78 10.81
CA ARG A 192 7.41 -11.09 12.25
C ARG A 192 7.83 -9.90 13.09
N MET A 193 8.85 -9.14 12.65
CA MET A 193 9.29 -7.93 13.36
C MET A 193 8.16 -6.90 13.47
N LEU A 194 7.32 -6.76 12.43
CA LEU A 194 6.18 -5.84 12.42
C LEU A 194 5.05 -6.32 13.33
N GLU A 195 4.74 -7.61 13.33
CA GLU A 195 3.75 -8.19 14.25
C GLU A 195 4.16 -8.00 15.72
N GLU A 196 5.45 -8.23 16.05
CA GLU A 196 6.00 -8.09 17.40
C GLU A 196 5.84 -6.66 17.97
N VAL A 197 5.87 -5.63 17.12
CA VAL A 197 5.71 -4.23 17.53
C VAL A 197 4.26 -3.72 17.50
N GLY A 198 3.28 -4.60 17.27
CA GLY A 198 1.85 -4.29 17.43
C GLY A 198 1.11 -3.84 16.18
N VAL A 199 1.73 -3.95 14.99
CA VAL A 199 1.07 -3.75 13.69
C VAL A 199 -0.14 -4.68 13.57
N LYS A 200 -1.24 -4.21 12.97
CA LYS A 200 -2.50 -4.95 12.86
C LYS A 200 -2.71 -5.62 11.51
N ALA A 201 -2.10 -5.09 10.46
CA ALA A 201 -2.14 -5.69 9.13
C ALA A 201 -0.84 -5.40 8.37
N ILE A 202 -0.48 -6.32 7.48
CA ILE A 202 0.66 -6.16 6.56
C ILE A 202 0.15 -6.20 5.13
N ASP A 203 0.46 -5.16 4.37
CA ASP A 203 0.25 -5.12 2.94
C ASP A 203 1.56 -5.41 2.21
N VAL A 204 1.60 -6.51 1.50
CA VAL A 204 2.86 -7.01 0.92
C VAL A 204 3.41 -6.13 -0.19
N ALA A 205 2.57 -5.47 -0.97
CA ALA A 205 2.95 -4.66 -2.13
C ALA A 205 4.11 -5.29 -2.93
N GLY A 206 3.84 -6.51 -3.43
CA GLY A 206 4.86 -7.34 -4.07
C GLY A 206 5.30 -6.85 -5.45
N ALA A 207 6.38 -7.43 -5.97
CA ALA A 207 6.88 -7.12 -7.31
C ALA A 207 6.04 -7.77 -8.42
N GLY A 208 5.93 -7.07 -9.56
CA GLY A 208 5.18 -7.49 -10.74
C GLY A 208 4.12 -6.48 -11.22
N GLY A 209 3.94 -5.37 -10.48
CA GLY A 209 3.09 -4.25 -10.87
C GLY A 209 3.89 -3.01 -11.25
N THR A 210 3.67 -1.90 -10.53
CA THR A 210 4.42 -0.66 -10.70
C THR A 210 5.83 -0.78 -10.12
N CYS A 211 6.84 -0.41 -10.90
CA CYS A 211 8.24 -0.38 -10.46
C CYS A 211 8.63 1.04 -10.04
N TRP A 212 8.69 1.30 -8.73
CA TRP A 212 9.07 2.62 -8.22
C TRP A 212 10.52 2.97 -8.53
N ALA A 213 11.44 1.99 -8.59
CA ALA A 213 12.81 2.22 -9.05
C ALA A 213 12.83 2.82 -10.47
N LYS A 214 11.95 2.34 -11.37
CA LYS A 214 11.79 2.87 -12.74
C LYS A 214 11.23 4.29 -12.73
N ILE A 215 10.22 4.58 -11.90
CA ILE A 215 9.66 5.93 -11.77
C ILE A 215 10.74 6.91 -11.30
N GLU A 216 11.46 6.57 -10.24
CA GLU A 216 12.50 7.46 -9.70
C GLU A 216 13.67 7.60 -10.67
N MET A 217 14.08 6.53 -11.36
CA MET A 217 15.08 6.60 -12.42
C MET A 217 14.70 7.58 -13.53
N LEU A 218 13.42 7.62 -13.93
CA LEU A 218 12.93 8.54 -14.95
C LEU A 218 12.86 10.00 -14.47
N ARG A 219 12.87 10.26 -13.18
CA ARG A 219 12.98 11.59 -12.57
C ARG A 219 14.40 12.14 -12.55
N LEU A 220 15.39 11.25 -12.56
CA LEU A 220 16.80 11.62 -12.55
C LEU A 220 17.25 12.14 -13.91
N ARG A 221 18.24 13.02 -13.91
CA ARG A 221 18.93 13.47 -15.13
C ARG A 221 19.65 12.30 -15.80
N GLU A 222 19.87 12.40 -17.11
CA GLU A 222 20.52 11.33 -17.88
C GLU A 222 21.97 11.07 -17.44
N ASP A 223 22.65 12.08 -16.93
CA ASP A 223 24.03 12.05 -16.44
C ASP A 223 24.16 11.73 -14.94
N ASP A 224 23.06 11.43 -14.25
CA ASP A 224 23.09 11.12 -12.81
C ASP A 224 23.55 9.67 -12.57
N GLU A 225 24.56 9.49 -11.71
CA GLU A 225 25.09 8.17 -11.36
C GLU A 225 24.02 7.25 -10.73
N LYS A 226 23.07 7.80 -9.98
CA LYS A 226 21.94 7.05 -9.41
C LYS A 226 21.08 6.38 -10.48
N ARG A 227 21.07 6.90 -11.72
CA ARG A 227 20.33 6.30 -12.83
C ARG A 227 20.89 4.93 -13.23
N GLU A 228 22.21 4.77 -13.24
CA GLU A 228 22.85 3.48 -13.51
C GLU A 228 22.62 2.49 -12.36
N ILE A 229 22.64 2.97 -11.12
CA ILE A 229 22.28 2.15 -9.96
C ILE A 229 20.84 1.67 -10.09
N ALA A 230 19.91 2.58 -10.38
CA ALA A 230 18.48 2.26 -10.52
C ALA A 230 18.21 1.18 -11.58
N LYS A 231 18.93 1.21 -12.72
CA LYS A 231 18.82 0.17 -13.77
C LYS A 231 19.11 -1.24 -13.25
N THR A 232 20.05 -1.38 -12.32
CA THR A 232 20.41 -2.66 -11.71
C THR A 232 19.25 -3.24 -10.87
N PHE A 233 18.38 -2.38 -10.34
CA PHE A 233 17.29 -2.74 -9.43
C PHE A 233 15.90 -2.69 -10.07
N LEU A 234 15.79 -2.56 -11.40
CA LEU A 234 14.47 -2.47 -12.06
C LEU A 234 13.63 -3.74 -11.88
N ASP A 235 14.26 -4.89 -11.69
CA ASP A 235 13.60 -6.17 -11.43
C ASP A 235 13.86 -6.69 -10.00
N TRP A 236 14.18 -5.79 -9.07
CA TRP A 236 14.39 -6.14 -7.67
C TRP A 236 13.07 -6.27 -6.93
N GLY A 237 12.94 -7.29 -6.08
CA GLY A 237 11.80 -7.47 -5.17
C GLY A 237 11.33 -8.91 -5.11
N ILE A 238 10.46 -9.20 -4.15
CA ILE A 238 9.77 -10.47 -3.96
C ILE A 238 8.49 -10.43 -4.78
N PRO A 239 8.24 -11.36 -5.72
CA PRO A 239 6.99 -11.43 -6.45
C PRO A 239 5.77 -11.49 -5.52
N THR A 240 4.68 -10.88 -5.94
CA THR A 240 3.46 -10.73 -5.10
C THR A 240 2.99 -12.07 -4.51
N ALA A 241 2.84 -13.11 -5.33
CA ALA A 241 2.42 -14.43 -4.84
C ALA A 241 3.38 -15.01 -3.79
N ALA A 242 4.69 -14.87 -4.00
CA ALA A 242 5.69 -15.33 -3.04
C ALA A 242 5.65 -14.54 -1.73
N SER A 243 5.52 -13.21 -1.80
CA SER A 243 5.43 -12.36 -0.62
C SER A 243 4.16 -12.66 0.20
N ILE A 244 3.01 -12.88 -0.45
CA ILE A 244 1.77 -13.29 0.21
C ILE A 244 1.99 -14.60 0.99
N ILE A 245 2.56 -15.62 0.35
CA ILE A 245 2.82 -16.93 0.99
C ILE A 245 3.78 -16.79 2.17
N GLU A 246 4.88 -16.07 2.00
CA GLU A 246 5.86 -15.83 3.06
C GLU A 246 5.25 -15.14 4.26
N VAL A 247 4.51 -14.05 4.04
CA VAL A 247 3.93 -13.24 5.11
C VAL A 247 2.80 -14.00 5.80
N SER A 248 1.82 -14.54 5.05
CA SER A 248 0.67 -15.24 5.63
C SER A 248 1.06 -16.51 6.41
N SER A 249 2.19 -17.13 6.05
CA SER A 249 2.73 -18.28 6.78
C SER A 249 3.51 -17.90 8.03
N ALA A 250 3.88 -16.62 8.19
CA ALA A 250 4.80 -16.17 9.23
C ALA A 250 4.13 -15.46 10.40
N VAL A 251 2.94 -14.85 10.16
CA VAL A 251 2.23 -14.00 11.13
C VAL A 251 0.79 -14.45 11.31
N SER A 252 0.15 -13.99 12.39
CA SER A 252 -1.26 -14.25 12.71
C SER A 252 -2.16 -13.02 12.49
N ILE A 253 -1.57 -11.87 12.20
CA ILE A 253 -2.27 -10.63 11.85
C ILE A 253 -2.75 -10.65 10.40
N GLU A 254 -3.60 -9.71 10.05
CA GLU A 254 -4.21 -9.64 8.72
C GLU A 254 -3.19 -9.33 7.62
N VAL A 255 -3.38 -9.93 6.44
CA VAL A 255 -2.48 -9.78 5.29
C VAL A 255 -3.27 -9.24 4.10
N ILE A 256 -2.74 -8.20 3.46
CA ILE A 256 -3.27 -7.63 2.23
C ILE A 256 -2.36 -8.05 1.09
N GLY A 257 -2.94 -8.72 0.09
CA GLY A 257 -2.23 -9.11 -1.13
C GLY A 257 -2.30 -7.99 -2.17
N SER A 258 -1.23 -7.25 -2.35
CA SER A 258 -1.14 -6.19 -3.35
C SER A 258 0.16 -6.25 -4.17
N GLY A 259 0.24 -5.44 -5.23
CA GLY A 259 1.34 -5.44 -6.19
C GLY A 259 0.96 -6.15 -7.48
N GLY A 260 0.56 -5.39 -8.51
CA GLY A 260 0.24 -5.89 -9.84
C GLY A 260 -1.10 -6.62 -9.97
N ILE A 261 -2.02 -6.45 -9.03
CA ILE A 261 -3.41 -6.93 -9.12
C ILE A 261 -4.17 -6.08 -10.15
N ARG A 262 -4.65 -6.70 -11.24
CA ARG A 262 -5.25 -5.99 -12.37
C ARG A 262 -6.63 -6.51 -12.77
N SER A 263 -7.04 -7.66 -12.24
CA SER A 263 -8.30 -8.31 -12.62
C SER A 263 -8.94 -9.02 -11.42
N GLY A 264 -10.22 -9.37 -11.55
CA GLY A 264 -10.91 -10.19 -10.55
C GLY A 264 -10.30 -11.58 -10.38
N ILE A 265 -9.63 -12.11 -11.42
CA ILE A 265 -8.91 -13.39 -11.32
C ILE A 265 -7.68 -13.21 -10.45
N ASP A 266 -6.91 -12.12 -10.60
CA ASP A 266 -5.74 -11.85 -9.76
C ASP A 266 -6.15 -11.71 -8.29
N ILE A 267 -7.31 -11.06 -8.01
CA ILE A 267 -7.86 -10.98 -6.65
C ILE A 267 -8.14 -12.39 -6.11
N ALA A 268 -8.84 -13.24 -6.86
CA ALA A 268 -9.16 -14.60 -6.43
C ALA A 268 -7.88 -15.44 -6.18
N LEU A 269 -6.87 -15.29 -7.03
CA LEU A 269 -5.58 -15.98 -6.88
C LEU A 269 -4.80 -15.45 -5.67
N SER A 270 -4.83 -14.15 -5.39
CA SER A 270 -4.14 -13.56 -4.23
C SER A 270 -4.73 -14.00 -2.89
N LEU A 271 -6.04 -14.27 -2.86
CA LEU A 271 -6.76 -14.68 -1.64
C LEU A 271 -6.56 -16.15 -1.22
N ILE A 272 -5.92 -16.98 -2.05
CA ILE A 272 -5.78 -18.42 -1.75
C ILE A 272 -4.96 -18.70 -0.49
N HIS A 273 -4.15 -17.75 -0.04
CA HIS A 273 -3.28 -17.89 1.14
C HIS A 273 -3.58 -16.88 2.25
N ILE A 274 -4.58 -16.01 2.09
CA ILE A 274 -4.94 -14.98 3.08
C ILE A 274 -6.41 -15.03 3.47
#